data_ab1fc4177071af1ee10bc457923c3b14
#
_entry.id   ab1fc4177071af1ee10bc457923c3b14
#
_cell.length_a   1.000
_cell.length_b   1.000
_cell.length_c   1.000
_cell.angle_alpha   90.00
_cell.angle_beta   90.00
_cell.angle_gamma   90.00
#
_symmetry.space_group_name_H-M   'P 1'
#
loop_
_entity.id
_entity.type
_entity.pdbx_description
1 polymer ?
#
loop_
_entity_poly.entity_id
_entity_poly.type
_entity_poly.pdbx_seq_one_letter_code
_entity_poly.pdbx_strand_id
1 'polypeptide(L)'
;MKRLFLISAVLVLSLVLATSALADAHEARVRVVHASPDAPAVDVWVNGSVAFSNAPFKGITDYAKLEPGSYQVQVTPTGTTEPIVIDATLDLATQTDYTVVAVGQLANIEPLVLVDNNSAPAPGKAHVRFVHASPDAPAVDIAVTGGPVLFSNVPFKGTGDYLPVDAGTYDLEARVAGTETVALSVPGVTLADGTVYTIFAMGLVEGEPALTAVPSIDASYPVATTLPETGGETTNLWLMAMLGVGLALAAGGLMLRARRDRTAA
;
A
#
# COMPACT_ATOMS: atom_id res chain seq x y z
N MET A 1 4.55 -45.68 24.21
CA MET A 1 4.78 -45.37 22.78
C MET A 1 3.73 -44.43 22.17
N LYS A 2 2.41 -44.59 22.39
CA LYS A 2 1.37 -43.69 21.78
C LYS A 2 1.42 -42.23 22.21
N ARG A 3 1.94 -41.87 23.39
CA ARG A 3 2.03 -40.48 23.88
C ARG A 3 3.22 -39.72 23.29
N LEU A 4 4.30 -40.41 22.91
CA LEU A 4 5.46 -39.79 22.25
C LEU A 4 5.14 -39.35 20.81
N PHE A 5 4.31 -40.12 20.10
CA PHE A 5 3.88 -39.82 18.74
C PHE A 5 2.99 -38.56 18.66
N LEU A 6 2.13 -38.32 19.68
CA LEU A 6 1.27 -37.14 19.73
C LEU A 6 2.05 -35.85 19.96
N ILE A 7 3.10 -35.87 20.80
CA ILE A 7 3.94 -34.72 21.06
C ILE A 7 4.77 -34.35 19.82
N SER A 8 5.29 -35.35 19.09
CA SER A 8 6.01 -35.13 17.84
C SER A 8 5.12 -34.55 16.72
N ALA A 9 3.86 -34.99 16.62
CA ALA A 9 2.93 -34.50 15.62
C ALA A 9 2.54 -33.00 15.86
N VAL A 10 2.38 -32.59 17.12
CA VAL A 10 2.09 -31.20 17.48
C VAL A 10 3.32 -30.31 17.23
N LEU A 11 4.52 -30.80 17.50
CA LEU A 11 5.75 -30.02 17.26
C LEU A 11 6.03 -29.84 15.77
N VAL A 12 5.76 -30.84 14.93
CA VAL A 12 5.92 -30.75 13.47
C VAL A 12 4.86 -29.83 12.87
N LEU A 13 3.63 -29.85 13.36
CA LEU A 13 2.57 -28.97 12.88
C LEU A 13 2.83 -27.51 13.23
N SER A 14 3.39 -27.20 14.41
CA SER A 14 3.76 -25.83 14.79
C SER A 14 4.95 -25.30 13.98
N LEU A 15 5.86 -26.16 13.53
CA LEU A 15 7.01 -25.75 12.70
C LEU A 15 6.58 -25.41 11.26
N VAL A 16 5.58 -26.11 10.70
CA VAL A 16 5.06 -25.84 9.35
C VAL A 16 4.26 -24.52 9.29
N LEU A 17 3.58 -24.15 10.39
CA LEU A 17 2.87 -22.86 10.46
C LEU A 17 3.80 -21.64 10.65
N ALA A 18 5.02 -21.86 11.16
CA ALA A 18 5.99 -20.78 11.35
C ALA A 18 6.73 -20.39 10.05
N THR A 19 6.79 -21.28 9.05
CA THR A 19 7.54 -21.03 7.81
C THR A 19 6.80 -20.08 6.85
N SER A 20 5.49 -20.04 6.85
CA SER A 20 4.71 -19.10 6.01
C SER A 20 4.76 -17.66 6.50
N ALA A 21 4.91 -17.44 7.81
CA ALA A 21 5.03 -16.08 8.36
C ALA A 21 6.41 -15.43 8.13
N LEU A 22 7.44 -16.23 7.87
CA LEU A 22 8.80 -15.73 7.59
C LEU A 22 9.02 -15.39 6.10
N ALA A 23 8.26 -16.01 5.19
CA ALA A 23 8.37 -15.72 3.77
C ALA A 23 7.82 -14.33 3.43
N ASP A 24 6.71 -13.91 4.01
CA ASP A 24 6.12 -12.57 3.82
C ASP A 24 7.00 -11.42 4.36
N ALA A 25 7.91 -11.71 5.29
CA ALA A 25 8.75 -10.70 5.93
C ALA A 25 9.94 -10.25 5.06
N HIS A 26 10.17 -10.87 3.91
CA HIS A 26 11.33 -10.57 3.05
C HIS A 26 10.95 -10.01 1.67
N GLU A 27 9.71 -10.13 1.25
CA GLU A 27 9.27 -9.68 -0.07
C GLU A 27 9.32 -8.16 -0.24
N ALA A 28 9.63 -7.73 -1.45
CA ALA A 28 9.34 -6.37 -1.94
C ALA A 28 7.95 -6.36 -2.56
N ARG A 29 7.30 -5.20 -2.61
CA ARG A 29 6.05 -5.02 -3.35
C ARG A 29 6.22 -3.96 -4.43
N VAL A 30 5.75 -4.24 -5.63
CA VAL A 30 5.88 -3.34 -6.78
C VAL A 30 4.52 -3.14 -7.43
N ARG A 31 4.15 -1.90 -7.70
CA ARG A 31 3.03 -1.56 -8.58
C ARG A 31 3.49 -0.67 -9.73
N VAL A 32 2.69 -0.63 -10.77
CA VAL A 32 2.98 0.15 -11.98
C VAL A 32 1.90 1.20 -12.20
N VAL A 33 2.32 2.36 -12.67
CA VAL A 33 1.45 3.48 -13.05
C VAL A 33 1.78 3.91 -14.47
N HIS A 34 0.76 4.01 -15.32
CA HIS A 34 0.93 4.52 -16.68
C HIS A 34 0.52 6.00 -16.75
N ALA A 35 1.52 6.88 -16.77
CA ALA A 35 1.35 8.33 -16.78
C ALA A 35 1.79 9.02 -18.09
N SER A 36 2.14 8.27 -19.15
CA SER A 36 2.48 8.82 -20.46
C SER A 36 1.20 9.15 -21.23
N PRO A 37 0.92 10.43 -21.53
CA PRO A 37 -0.40 10.85 -22.03
C PRO A 37 -0.69 10.44 -23.49
N ASP A 38 0.33 10.31 -24.31
CA ASP A 38 0.25 10.00 -25.75
C ASP A 38 0.67 8.57 -26.10
N ALA A 39 1.06 7.78 -25.09
CA ALA A 39 1.34 6.36 -25.28
C ALA A 39 0.05 5.53 -25.29
N PRO A 40 -0.04 4.46 -26.10
CA PRO A 40 -1.15 3.52 -26.06
C PRO A 40 -1.14 2.75 -24.72
N ALA A 41 -2.15 1.92 -24.48
CA ALA A 41 -2.09 0.94 -23.40
C ALA A 41 -0.84 0.05 -23.54
N VAL A 42 -0.23 -0.32 -22.40
CA VAL A 42 1.06 -1.01 -22.38
C VAL A 42 0.99 -2.34 -21.63
N ASP A 43 1.88 -3.25 -22.03
CA ASP A 43 2.23 -4.44 -21.27
C ASP A 43 3.58 -4.23 -20.58
N VAL A 44 3.69 -4.64 -19.33
CA VAL A 44 4.92 -4.58 -18.55
C VAL A 44 5.45 -5.99 -18.35
N TRP A 45 6.68 -6.19 -18.80
CA TRP A 45 7.41 -7.46 -18.75
C TRP A 45 8.44 -7.41 -17.62
N VAL A 46 8.53 -8.48 -16.88
CA VAL A 46 9.54 -8.68 -15.84
C VAL A 46 10.30 -9.96 -16.16
N ASN A 47 11.61 -9.86 -16.37
CA ASN A 47 12.47 -10.99 -16.76
C ASN A 47 11.90 -11.80 -17.94
N GLY A 48 11.37 -11.11 -18.96
CA GLY A 48 10.83 -11.72 -20.19
C GLY A 48 9.43 -12.34 -20.06
N SER A 49 8.75 -12.16 -18.94
CA SER A 49 7.36 -12.59 -18.74
C SER A 49 6.45 -11.40 -18.47
N VAL A 50 5.22 -11.40 -19.03
CA VAL A 50 4.24 -10.33 -18.79
C VAL A 50 3.79 -10.39 -17.32
N ALA A 51 4.09 -9.33 -16.58
CA ALA A 51 3.68 -9.16 -15.20
C ALA A 51 2.38 -8.36 -15.08
N PHE A 52 2.25 -7.28 -15.88
CA PHE A 52 1.03 -6.47 -15.94
C PHE A 52 0.66 -6.26 -17.41
N SER A 53 -0.58 -6.56 -17.76
CA SER A 53 -1.07 -6.45 -19.14
C SER A 53 -2.12 -5.37 -19.29
N ASN A 54 -2.15 -4.75 -20.48
CA ASN A 54 -3.17 -3.80 -20.88
C ASN A 54 -3.39 -2.65 -19.89
N ALA A 55 -2.29 -2.06 -19.39
CA ALA A 55 -2.34 -0.88 -18.52
C ALA A 55 -2.66 0.37 -19.38
N PRO A 56 -3.87 0.95 -19.32
CA PRO A 56 -4.21 2.15 -20.07
C PRO A 56 -3.58 3.39 -19.42
N PHE A 57 -3.56 4.51 -20.13
CA PHE A 57 -3.24 5.80 -19.52
C PHE A 57 -4.08 6.05 -18.25
N LYS A 58 -3.45 6.53 -17.17
CA LYS A 58 -3.97 6.65 -15.79
C LYS A 58 -4.20 5.32 -15.08
N GLY A 59 -3.87 4.19 -15.70
CA GLY A 59 -3.93 2.88 -15.06
C GLY A 59 -2.93 2.80 -13.91
N ILE A 60 -3.39 2.31 -12.76
CA ILE A 60 -2.61 2.04 -11.55
C ILE A 60 -2.92 0.60 -11.17
N THR A 61 -1.88 -0.23 -11.05
CA THR A 61 -2.05 -1.64 -10.69
C THR A 61 -2.07 -1.81 -9.16
N ASP A 62 -2.54 -2.94 -8.70
CA ASP A 62 -2.27 -3.39 -7.33
C ASP A 62 -0.78 -3.70 -7.16
N TYR A 63 -0.33 -3.77 -5.89
CA TYR A 63 1.02 -4.20 -5.57
C TYR A 63 1.18 -5.71 -5.81
N ALA A 64 2.15 -6.08 -6.64
CA ALA A 64 2.62 -7.44 -6.79
C ALA A 64 3.79 -7.70 -5.83
N LYS A 65 3.82 -8.90 -5.22
CA LYS A 65 4.91 -9.35 -4.36
C LYS A 65 6.02 -9.95 -5.20
N LEU A 66 7.26 -9.55 -4.93
CA LEU A 66 8.46 -10.05 -5.60
C LEU A 66 9.56 -10.31 -4.57
N GLU A 67 10.38 -11.33 -4.81
CA GLU A 67 11.59 -11.54 -4.01
C GLU A 67 12.56 -10.36 -4.20
N PRO A 68 13.34 -9.98 -3.18
CA PRO A 68 14.42 -9.00 -3.35
C PRO A 68 15.41 -9.45 -4.42
N GLY A 69 15.87 -8.52 -5.25
CA GLY A 69 16.79 -8.84 -6.34
C GLY A 69 16.75 -7.85 -7.49
N SER A 70 17.48 -8.15 -8.55
CA SER A 70 17.57 -7.33 -9.75
C SER A 70 16.68 -7.89 -10.85
N TYR A 71 15.84 -7.04 -11.42
CA TYR A 71 14.85 -7.41 -12.43
C TYR A 71 14.99 -6.57 -13.68
N GLN A 72 15.01 -7.21 -14.85
CA GLN A 72 14.83 -6.50 -16.10
C GLN A 72 13.34 -6.18 -16.26
N VAL A 73 13.03 -4.90 -16.43
CA VAL A 73 11.67 -4.41 -16.67
C VAL A 73 11.60 -3.80 -18.06
N GLN A 74 10.72 -4.34 -18.89
CA GLN A 74 10.50 -3.84 -20.25
C GLN A 74 9.03 -3.45 -20.42
N VAL A 75 8.77 -2.42 -21.20
CA VAL A 75 7.42 -1.94 -21.51
C VAL A 75 7.23 -1.91 -23.02
N THR A 76 6.12 -2.48 -23.47
CA THR A 76 5.73 -2.54 -24.90
C THR A 76 4.28 -2.10 -25.07
N PRO A 77 3.84 -1.68 -26.26
CA PRO A 77 2.42 -1.53 -26.55
C PRO A 77 1.69 -2.87 -26.34
N THR A 78 0.49 -2.80 -25.77
CA THR A 78 -0.31 -3.98 -25.41
C THR A 78 -0.47 -4.95 -26.57
N GLY A 79 -0.24 -6.25 -26.29
CA GLY A 79 -0.36 -7.34 -27.25
C GLY A 79 0.82 -7.46 -28.22
N THR A 80 1.91 -6.72 -27.99
CA THR A 80 3.13 -6.78 -28.81
C THR A 80 4.36 -7.02 -27.97
N THR A 81 5.44 -7.48 -28.59
CA THR A 81 6.76 -7.60 -27.98
C THR A 81 7.71 -6.49 -28.44
N GLU A 82 7.30 -5.70 -29.44
CA GLU A 82 8.05 -4.59 -30.02
C GLU A 82 7.10 -3.46 -30.45
N PRO A 83 7.53 -2.20 -30.45
CA PRO A 83 8.83 -1.75 -29.94
C PRO A 83 8.88 -1.79 -28.41
N ILE A 84 10.08 -2.04 -27.85
CA ILE A 84 10.33 -1.84 -26.42
C ILE A 84 10.51 -0.33 -26.20
N VAL A 85 9.59 0.27 -25.46
CA VAL A 85 9.60 1.72 -25.20
C VAL A 85 10.29 2.08 -23.88
N ILE A 86 10.38 1.15 -22.94
CA ILE A 86 11.20 1.23 -21.72
C ILE A 86 11.95 -0.09 -21.59
N ASP A 87 13.28 -0.03 -21.35
CA ASP A 87 14.10 -1.17 -20.93
C ASP A 87 15.01 -0.70 -19.80
N ALA A 88 14.75 -1.20 -18.59
CA ALA A 88 15.43 -0.77 -17.38
C ALA A 88 15.67 -1.92 -16.43
N THR A 89 16.69 -1.78 -15.59
CA THR A 89 16.92 -2.68 -14.45
C THR A 89 16.38 -2.05 -13.18
N LEU A 90 15.57 -2.81 -12.43
CA LEU A 90 15.01 -2.41 -11.16
C LEU A 90 15.57 -3.31 -10.06
N ASP A 91 16.29 -2.70 -9.12
CA ASP A 91 16.81 -3.39 -7.94
C ASP A 91 15.82 -3.26 -6.78
N LEU A 92 15.29 -4.38 -6.31
CA LEU A 92 14.31 -4.46 -5.22
C LEU A 92 14.99 -4.84 -3.91
N ALA A 93 14.89 -3.96 -2.91
CA ALA A 93 15.31 -4.25 -1.55
C ALA A 93 14.21 -5.02 -0.79
N THR A 94 14.62 -5.77 0.22
CA THR A 94 13.69 -6.48 1.10
C THR A 94 12.76 -5.50 1.84
N GLN A 95 11.51 -5.90 2.09
CA GLN A 95 10.51 -5.15 2.87
C GLN A 95 10.29 -3.71 2.36
N THR A 96 10.40 -3.52 1.06
CA THR A 96 10.30 -2.19 0.45
C THR A 96 9.20 -2.19 -0.60
N ASP A 97 8.36 -1.18 -0.56
CA ASP A 97 7.30 -0.95 -1.52
C ASP A 97 7.75 0.04 -2.58
N TYR A 98 7.42 -0.26 -3.83
CA TYR A 98 7.82 0.55 -4.97
C TYR A 98 6.61 0.89 -5.84
N THR A 99 6.58 2.13 -6.30
CA THR A 99 5.73 2.57 -7.41
C THR A 99 6.61 2.90 -8.60
N VAL A 100 6.44 2.19 -9.70
CA VAL A 100 7.15 2.46 -10.97
C VAL A 100 6.19 3.16 -11.91
N VAL A 101 6.49 4.41 -12.24
CA VAL A 101 5.63 5.26 -13.07
C VAL A 101 6.27 5.40 -14.45
N ALA A 102 5.56 5.01 -15.51
CA ALA A 102 5.94 5.32 -16.89
C ALA A 102 5.55 6.79 -17.16
N VAL A 103 6.53 7.69 -17.20
CA VAL A 103 6.35 9.15 -17.34
C VAL A 103 6.93 9.69 -18.62
N GLY A 104 6.53 10.89 -19.00
CA GLY A 104 6.94 11.56 -20.22
C GLY A 104 6.01 11.27 -21.38
N GLN A 105 6.21 11.97 -22.51
CA GLN A 105 5.56 11.63 -23.77
C GLN A 105 6.21 10.39 -24.38
N LEU A 106 5.50 9.65 -25.22
CA LEU A 106 5.96 8.38 -25.83
C LEU A 106 7.37 8.48 -26.42
N ALA A 107 7.69 9.60 -27.06
CA ALA A 107 9.01 9.81 -27.67
C ALA A 107 10.17 9.88 -26.65
N ASN A 108 9.86 10.17 -25.37
CA ASN A 108 10.83 10.30 -24.29
C ASN A 108 10.29 9.63 -23.01
N ILE A 109 9.54 8.55 -23.19
CA ILE A 109 8.99 7.80 -22.07
C ILE A 109 10.10 7.14 -21.24
N GLU A 110 10.02 7.26 -19.93
CA GLU A 110 11.02 6.71 -19.03
C GLU A 110 10.39 6.22 -17.72
N PRO A 111 11.05 5.31 -16.98
CA PRO A 111 10.56 4.86 -15.68
C PRO A 111 10.96 5.86 -14.59
N LEU A 112 10.00 6.32 -13.80
CA LEU A 112 10.23 7.01 -12.54
C LEU A 112 9.99 6.00 -11.41
N VAL A 113 11.04 5.64 -10.67
CA VAL A 113 10.98 4.68 -9.57
C VAL A 113 10.84 5.43 -8.26
N LEU A 114 9.79 5.16 -7.52
CA LEU A 114 9.48 5.74 -6.22
C LEU A 114 9.51 4.66 -5.15
N VAL A 115 10.13 4.97 -4.02
CA VAL A 115 10.01 4.18 -2.79
C VAL A 115 8.81 4.69 -2.02
N ASP A 116 7.92 3.78 -1.63
CA ASP A 116 6.68 4.12 -0.96
C ASP A 116 6.81 3.97 0.56
N ASN A 117 6.30 4.95 1.30
CA ASN A 117 6.15 4.86 2.75
C ASN A 117 4.69 4.54 3.10
N ASN A 118 4.39 3.26 3.15
CA ASN A 118 3.06 2.76 3.48
C ASN A 118 2.86 2.53 4.99
N SER A 119 3.58 3.24 5.86
CA SER A 119 3.37 3.14 7.31
C SER A 119 2.02 3.73 7.73
N ALA A 120 1.42 3.14 8.78
CA ALA A 120 0.14 3.58 9.29
C ALA A 120 0.18 5.04 9.75
N PRO A 121 -0.76 5.90 9.28
CA PRO A 121 -0.92 7.24 9.82
C PRO A 121 -1.30 7.22 11.30
N ALA A 122 -1.02 8.32 12.00
CA ALA A 122 -1.53 8.53 13.35
C ALA A 122 -3.07 8.62 13.35
N PRO A 123 -3.76 8.26 14.44
CA PRO A 123 -5.21 8.37 14.53
C PRO A 123 -5.74 9.75 14.14
N GLY A 124 -6.78 9.81 13.33
CA GLY A 124 -7.35 11.04 12.79
C GLY A 124 -6.57 11.64 11.61
N LYS A 125 -5.54 10.96 11.12
CA LYS A 125 -4.71 11.43 10.02
C LYS A 125 -4.77 10.51 8.79
N ALA A 126 -4.51 11.11 7.63
CA ALA A 126 -4.09 10.41 6.41
C ALA A 126 -2.64 10.81 6.10
N HIS A 127 -1.93 9.98 5.34
CA HIS A 127 -0.67 10.37 4.71
C HIS A 127 -0.92 10.66 3.22
N VAL A 128 -0.39 11.75 2.72
CA VAL A 128 -0.55 12.15 1.31
C VAL A 128 0.81 12.46 0.71
N ARG A 129 1.10 11.85 -0.44
CA ARG A 129 2.22 12.21 -1.32
C ARG A 129 1.67 12.76 -2.62
N PHE A 130 2.37 13.71 -3.21
CA PHE A 130 2.08 14.23 -4.54
C PHE A 130 3.20 13.83 -5.51
N VAL A 131 2.83 13.48 -6.76
CA VAL A 131 3.76 13.14 -7.84
C VAL A 131 3.39 13.95 -9.08
N HIS A 132 4.33 14.74 -9.60
CA HIS A 132 4.15 15.52 -10.80
C HIS A 132 4.54 14.70 -12.03
N ALA A 133 3.55 14.16 -12.73
CA ALA A 133 3.72 13.30 -13.91
C ALA A 133 3.20 13.92 -15.23
N SER A 134 2.92 15.24 -15.26
CA SER A 134 2.53 15.98 -16.46
C SER A 134 3.76 16.53 -17.16
N PRO A 135 4.09 16.09 -18.40
CA PRO A 135 5.38 16.39 -19.04
C PRO A 135 5.51 17.81 -19.58
N ASP A 136 4.41 18.51 -19.83
CA ASP A 136 4.38 19.88 -20.36
C ASP A 136 4.03 20.95 -19.31
N ALA A 137 3.66 20.52 -18.08
CA ALA A 137 3.37 21.46 -17.01
C ALA A 137 4.67 22.00 -16.38
N PRO A 138 4.71 23.29 -16.03
CA PRO A 138 5.80 23.86 -15.23
C PRO A 138 5.81 23.25 -13.82
N ALA A 139 6.84 23.58 -13.02
CA ALA A 139 6.82 23.26 -11.61
C ALA A 139 5.56 23.83 -10.94
N VAL A 140 4.99 23.08 -9.97
CA VAL A 140 3.72 23.42 -9.33
C VAL A 140 3.84 23.50 -7.81
N ASP A 141 3.02 24.35 -7.23
CA ASP A 141 2.68 24.35 -5.81
C ASP A 141 1.32 23.67 -5.63
N ILE A 142 1.22 22.72 -4.70
CA ILE A 142 -0.06 22.09 -4.34
C ILE A 142 -0.55 22.72 -3.05
N ALA A 143 -1.72 23.33 -3.11
CA ALA A 143 -2.32 24.06 -2.00
C ALA A 143 -3.75 23.61 -1.71
N VAL A 144 -4.20 23.83 -0.47
CA VAL A 144 -5.62 23.84 -0.16
C VAL A 144 -6.20 25.17 -0.68
N THR A 145 -7.32 25.13 -1.37
CA THR A 145 -7.97 26.32 -1.91
C THR A 145 -8.26 27.33 -0.79
N GLY A 146 -7.67 28.51 -0.90
CA GLY A 146 -7.75 29.54 0.15
C GLY A 146 -7.00 29.20 1.45
N GLY A 147 -6.17 28.17 1.44
CA GLY A 147 -5.43 27.66 2.59
C GLY A 147 -3.92 27.54 2.35
N PRO A 148 -3.23 26.71 3.14
CA PRO A 148 -1.78 26.56 3.06
C PRO A 148 -1.33 25.81 1.81
N VAL A 149 -0.10 26.06 1.39
CA VAL A 149 0.63 25.25 0.42
C VAL A 149 1.11 23.97 1.14
N LEU A 150 0.76 22.81 0.58
CA LEU A 150 1.13 21.50 1.09
C LEU A 150 2.47 21.03 0.51
N PHE A 151 2.66 21.20 -0.81
CA PHE A 151 3.90 20.87 -1.50
C PHE A 151 4.29 22.05 -2.37
N SER A 152 5.52 22.51 -2.28
CA SER A 152 5.99 23.69 -3.01
C SER A 152 7.03 23.34 -4.06
N ASN A 153 6.95 24.04 -5.19
CA ASN A 153 7.94 23.98 -6.28
C ASN A 153 8.26 22.55 -6.74
N VAL A 154 7.23 21.72 -6.96
CA VAL A 154 7.39 20.34 -7.43
C VAL A 154 7.57 20.35 -8.95
N PRO A 155 8.76 20.05 -9.49
CA PRO A 155 8.99 20.00 -10.93
C PRO A 155 8.43 18.71 -11.54
N PHE A 156 8.37 18.62 -12.88
CA PHE A 156 8.09 17.37 -13.58
C PHE A 156 9.01 16.25 -13.08
N LYS A 157 8.45 15.06 -12.81
CA LYS A 157 9.06 13.89 -12.13
C LYS A 157 9.39 14.14 -10.64
N GLY A 158 9.13 15.32 -10.13
CA GLY A 158 9.30 15.62 -8.71
C GLY A 158 8.19 14.96 -7.87
N THR A 159 8.54 14.67 -6.63
CA THR A 159 7.60 14.19 -5.63
C THR A 159 7.81 14.95 -4.33
N GLY A 160 6.72 15.16 -3.57
CA GLY A 160 6.81 15.52 -2.16
C GLY A 160 6.98 14.29 -1.28
N ASP A 161 7.49 14.48 -0.06
CA ASP A 161 7.43 13.44 0.97
C ASP A 161 5.98 13.20 1.41
N TYR A 162 5.72 12.05 2.05
CA TYR A 162 4.41 11.78 2.63
C TYR A 162 4.12 12.74 3.78
N LEU A 163 3.12 13.60 3.57
CA LEU A 163 2.69 14.60 4.53
C LEU A 163 1.51 14.07 5.36
N PRO A 164 1.58 14.08 6.70
CA PRO A 164 0.43 13.78 7.54
C PRO A 164 -0.56 14.95 7.53
N VAL A 165 -1.80 14.69 7.11
CA VAL A 165 -2.90 15.66 7.09
C VAL A 165 -4.07 15.13 7.92
N ASP A 166 -4.94 16.02 8.42
CA ASP A 166 -6.15 15.59 9.09
C ASP A 166 -7.07 14.85 8.12
N ALA A 167 -7.76 13.80 8.58
CA ALA A 167 -8.79 13.17 7.79
C ALA A 167 -9.93 14.16 7.53
N GLY A 168 -10.43 14.21 6.29
CA GLY A 168 -11.45 15.19 5.89
C GLY A 168 -11.58 15.33 4.38
N THR A 169 -12.38 16.29 3.96
CA THR A 169 -12.56 16.63 2.54
C THR A 169 -11.95 17.99 2.27
N TYR A 170 -11.15 18.07 1.20
CA TYR A 170 -10.37 19.22 0.82
C TYR A 170 -10.64 19.61 -0.62
N ASP A 171 -10.75 20.91 -0.87
CA ASP A 171 -10.62 21.47 -2.20
C ASP A 171 -9.15 21.81 -2.42
N LEU A 172 -8.52 21.11 -3.36
CA LEU A 172 -7.10 21.27 -3.67
C LEU A 172 -6.92 22.02 -4.99
N GLU A 173 -5.78 22.67 -5.15
CA GLU A 173 -5.38 23.28 -6.40
C GLU A 173 -3.89 23.11 -6.65
N ALA A 174 -3.53 22.89 -7.92
CA ALA A 174 -2.16 22.99 -8.40
C ALA A 174 -1.98 24.38 -9.01
N ARG A 175 -1.06 25.17 -8.47
CA ARG A 175 -0.68 26.51 -8.95
C ARG A 175 0.66 26.43 -9.67
N VAL A 176 0.90 27.31 -10.63
CA VAL A 176 2.24 27.51 -11.16
C VAL A 176 3.15 27.96 -10.01
N ALA A 177 4.26 27.28 -9.79
CA ALA A 177 5.13 27.48 -8.62
C ALA A 177 5.52 28.93 -8.41
N GLY A 178 5.36 29.42 -7.17
CA GLY A 178 5.65 30.78 -6.77
C GLY A 178 4.64 31.82 -7.25
N THR A 179 3.48 31.38 -7.79
CA THR A 179 2.41 32.29 -8.26
C THR A 179 1.05 31.88 -7.70
N GLU A 180 0.03 32.74 -7.88
CA GLU A 180 -1.37 32.42 -7.57
C GLU A 180 -2.12 31.87 -8.81
N THR A 181 -1.43 31.62 -9.92
CA THR A 181 -2.06 31.10 -11.16
C THR A 181 -2.42 29.64 -10.98
N VAL A 182 -3.71 29.32 -10.93
CA VAL A 182 -4.24 27.96 -10.82
C VAL A 182 -4.17 27.26 -12.17
N ALA A 183 -3.39 26.18 -12.26
CA ALA A 183 -3.31 25.32 -13.43
C ALA A 183 -4.35 24.19 -13.37
N LEU A 184 -4.71 23.71 -12.17
CA LEU A 184 -5.71 22.65 -11.97
C LEU A 184 -6.43 22.85 -10.64
N SER A 185 -7.77 22.81 -10.67
CA SER A 185 -8.61 22.75 -9.47
C SER A 185 -9.13 21.33 -9.27
N VAL A 186 -9.04 20.83 -8.03
CA VAL A 186 -9.45 19.46 -7.66
C VAL A 186 -10.37 19.55 -6.44
N PRO A 187 -11.65 19.80 -6.62
CA PRO A 187 -12.60 19.91 -5.52
C PRO A 187 -12.96 18.56 -4.92
N GLY A 188 -13.31 18.54 -3.63
CA GLY A 188 -13.93 17.41 -2.95
C GLY A 188 -13.00 16.20 -2.74
N VAL A 189 -11.69 16.39 -2.62
CA VAL A 189 -10.74 15.29 -2.32
C VAL A 189 -10.96 14.81 -0.89
N THR A 190 -11.48 13.59 -0.73
CA THR A 190 -11.71 13.00 0.58
C THR A 190 -10.51 12.14 0.99
N LEU A 191 -9.91 12.47 2.13
CA LEU A 191 -8.81 11.76 2.76
C LEU A 191 -9.35 11.05 4.01
N ALA A 192 -9.42 9.72 3.96
CA ALA A 192 -9.92 8.92 5.06
C ALA A 192 -8.86 8.71 6.14
N ASP A 193 -9.30 8.63 7.41
CA ASP A 193 -8.44 8.31 8.55
C ASP A 193 -7.74 6.95 8.33
N GLY A 194 -6.48 6.85 8.75
CA GLY A 194 -5.69 5.62 8.65
C GLY A 194 -5.30 5.24 7.21
N THR A 195 -5.42 6.15 6.24
CA THR A 195 -5.19 5.83 4.82
C THR A 195 -3.99 6.60 4.26
N VAL A 196 -3.20 5.91 3.44
CA VAL A 196 -2.04 6.45 2.73
C VAL A 196 -2.40 6.66 1.27
N TYR A 197 -2.13 7.85 0.75
CA TYR A 197 -2.46 8.25 -0.61
C TYR A 197 -1.24 8.73 -1.38
N THR A 198 -1.21 8.40 -2.69
CA THR A 198 -0.43 9.15 -3.67
C THR A 198 -1.39 9.82 -4.66
N ILE A 199 -1.23 11.12 -4.88
CA ILE A 199 -1.98 11.89 -5.87
C ILE A 199 -1.03 12.22 -7.02
N PHE A 200 -1.37 11.77 -8.22
CA PHE A 200 -0.61 12.02 -9.44
C PHE A 200 -1.25 13.15 -10.24
N ALA A 201 -0.47 14.14 -10.67
CA ALA A 201 -0.89 15.05 -11.74
C ALA A 201 -0.47 14.44 -13.08
N MET A 202 -1.44 14.05 -13.90
CA MET A 202 -1.25 13.37 -15.18
C MET A 202 -1.98 14.10 -16.31
N GLY A 203 -1.52 13.93 -17.53
CA GLY A 203 -2.07 14.58 -18.71
C GLY A 203 -1.27 15.80 -19.11
N LEU A 204 -1.83 16.63 -19.99
CA LEU A 204 -1.20 17.78 -20.59
C LEU A 204 -1.91 19.08 -20.16
N VAL A 205 -1.12 20.13 -19.93
CA VAL A 205 -1.66 21.48 -19.73
C VAL A 205 -2.23 22.01 -21.05
N GLU A 206 -1.50 21.76 -22.14
CA GLU A 206 -1.91 22.12 -23.49
C GLU A 206 -2.09 20.86 -24.35
N GLY A 207 -3.34 20.39 -24.49
CA GLY A 207 -3.64 19.23 -25.33
C GLY A 207 -4.53 18.17 -24.68
N GLU A 208 -4.59 17.01 -25.30
CA GLU A 208 -5.36 15.87 -24.83
C GLU A 208 -4.44 14.66 -24.63
N PRO A 209 -4.67 13.86 -23.59
CA PRO A 209 -5.67 14.03 -22.52
C PRO A 209 -5.32 15.17 -21.58
N ALA A 210 -6.31 15.97 -21.19
CA ALA A 210 -6.11 17.15 -20.35
C ALA A 210 -5.54 16.80 -18.96
N LEU A 211 -4.82 17.78 -18.37
CA LEU A 211 -4.26 17.68 -17.02
C LEU A 211 -5.35 17.35 -16.00
N THR A 212 -5.09 16.38 -15.17
CA THR A 212 -6.00 15.93 -14.12
C THR A 212 -5.24 15.36 -12.92
N ALA A 213 -5.87 15.37 -11.75
CA ALA A 213 -5.37 14.68 -10.57
C ALA A 213 -5.95 13.26 -10.50
N VAL A 214 -5.09 12.27 -10.29
CA VAL A 214 -5.46 10.86 -10.15
C VAL A 214 -5.03 10.39 -8.76
N PRO A 215 -5.96 10.26 -7.80
CA PRO A 215 -5.65 9.73 -6.48
C PRO A 215 -5.52 8.21 -6.52
N SER A 216 -4.58 7.69 -5.74
CA SER A 216 -4.39 6.27 -5.47
C SER A 216 -4.37 6.03 -3.98
N ILE A 217 -5.00 4.97 -3.52
CA ILE A 217 -4.82 4.45 -2.16
C ILE A 217 -3.64 3.50 -2.19
N ASP A 218 -2.61 3.81 -1.41
CA ASP A 218 -1.39 3.02 -1.31
C ASP A 218 -1.50 1.97 -0.21
N ALA A 219 -2.12 2.34 0.92
CA ALA A 219 -2.42 1.46 2.04
C ALA A 219 -3.61 1.99 2.85
N SER A 220 -4.32 1.08 3.53
CA SER A 220 -5.39 1.43 4.47
C SER A 220 -5.27 0.61 5.74
N TYR A 221 -5.45 1.26 6.87
CA TYR A 221 -5.33 0.67 8.20
C TYR A 221 -6.64 0.78 8.95
N PRO A 222 -7.02 -0.25 9.73
CA PRO A 222 -8.20 -0.16 10.58
C PRO A 222 -8.08 1.01 11.56
N VAL A 223 -9.04 1.91 11.54
CA VAL A 223 -9.17 2.94 12.59
C VAL A 223 -9.70 2.28 13.84
N ALA A 224 -9.01 2.48 14.96
CA ALA A 224 -9.52 2.04 16.24
C ALA A 224 -10.84 2.80 16.53
N THR A 225 -11.96 2.13 16.32
CA THR A 225 -13.22 2.62 16.86
C THR A 225 -13.10 2.57 18.38
N THR A 226 -12.89 3.72 19.02
CA THR A 226 -13.12 3.82 20.46
C THR A 226 -14.57 3.45 20.67
N LEU A 227 -14.81 2.26 21.24
CA LEU A 227 -16.14 1.94 21.74
C LEU A 227 -16.52 3.06 22.71
N PRO A 228 -17.76 3.59 22.65
CA PRO A 228 -18.21 4.52 23.65
C PRO A 228 -17.94 3.88 25.01
N GLU A 229 -17.21 4.56 25.89
CA GLU A 229 -17.12 4.15 27.28
C GLU A 229 -18.57 4.24 27.87
N THR A 230 -19.31 3.16 27.70
CA THR A 230 -20.48 2.97 28.52
C THR A 230 -19.97 2.82 29.95
N GLY A 231 -20.06 3.89 30.74
CA GLY A 231 -19.72 3.89 32.14
C GLY A 231 -20.53 2.81 32.86
N GLY A 232 -19.98 1.63 32.91
CA GLY A 232 -20.44 0.46 33.61
C GLY A 232 -19.20 -0.26 34.10
N GLU A 233 -19.09 -0.49 35.40
CA GLU A 233 -18.04 -1.30 36.00
C GLU A 233 -17.91 -2.61 35.21
N THR A 234 -16.87 -2.72 34.40
CA THR A 234 -16.51 -3.98 33.77
C THR A 234 -15.99 -4.92 34.83
N THR A 235 -16.89 -5.60 35.49
CA THR A 235 -16.53 -6.85 36.16
C THR A 235 -15.86 -7.71 35.09
N ASN A 236 -14.60 -7.99 35.29
CA ASN A 236 -13.78 -8.78 34.34
C ASN A 236 -14.36 -10.19 34.16
N LEU A 237 -15.46 -10.32 33.44
CA LEU A 237 -16.09 -11.60 33.09
C LEU A 237 -15.11 -12.56 32.41
N TRP A 238 -14.10 -12.03 31.73
CA TRP A 238 -13.02 -12.84 31.14
C TRP A 238 -12.10 -13.48 32.18
N LEU A 239 -11.80 -12.78 33.29
CA LEU A 239 -11.04 -13.36 34.40
C LEU A 239 -11.85 -14.43 35.12
N MET A 240 -13.16 -14.25 35.26
CA MET A 240 -14.04 -15.26 35.86
C MET A 240 -14.22 -16.48 34.96
N ALA A 241 -14.25 -16.31 33.62
CA ALA A 241 -14.31 -17.44 32.68
C ALA A 241 -13.02 -18.28 32.71
N MET A 242 -11.86 -17.64 32.81
CA MET A 242 -10.57 -18.35 32.90
C MET A 242 -10.40 -19.06 34.26
N LEU A 243 -10.89 -18.48 35.37
CA LEU A 243 -10.89 -19.14 36.68
C LEU A 243 -11.86 -20.32 36.71
N GLY A 244 -13.04 -20.23 36.05
CA GLY A 244 -14.03 -21.32 35.95
C GLY A 244 -13.48 -22.54 35.17
N VAL A 245 -12.76 -22.33 34.10
CA VAL A 245 -12.13 -23.40 33.31
C VAL A 245 -10.98 -24.08 34.07
N GLY A 246 -10.19 -23.28 34.81
CA GLY A 246 -9.11 -23.82 35.68
C GLY A 246 -9.64 -24.71 36.80
N LEU A 247 -10.74 -24.34 37.44
CA LEU A 247 -11.37 -25.14 38.49
C LEU A 247 -12.04 -26.40 37.98
N ALA A 248 -12.64 -26.38 36.78
CA ALA A 248 -13.24 -27.56 36.16
C ALA A 248 -12.18 -28.62 35.77
N LEU A 249 -11.00 -28.18 35.30
CA LEU A 249 -9.90 -29.09 35.01
C LEU A 249 -9.26 -29.69 36.28
N ALA A 250 -9.17 -28.93 37.35
CA ALA A 250 -8.67 -29.41 38.64
C ALA A 250 -9.65 -30.43 39.30
N ALA A 251 -10.95 -30.19 39.25
CA ALA A 251 -11.95 -31.09 39.75
C ALA A 251 -12.05 -32.39 38.95
N GLY A 252 -11.94 -32.32 37.61
CA GLY A 252 -11.91 -33.49 36.72
C GLY A 252 -10.66 -34.37 36.94
N GLY A 253 -9.50 -33.73 37.22
CA GLY A 253 -8.26 -34.46 37.53
C GLY A 253 -8.34 -35.23 38.87
N LEU A 254 -8.98 -34.69 39.90
CA LEU A 254 -9.16 -35.36 41.16
C LEU A 254 -10.14 -36.54 41.08
N MET A 255 -11.23 -36.42 40.33
CA MET A 255 -12.20 -37.50 40.14
C MET A 255 -11.60 -38.70 39.36
N LEU A 256 -10.74 -38.47 38.40
CA LEU A 256 -10.04 -39.51 37.67
C LEU A 256 -9.02 -40.25 38.54
N ARG A 257 -8.41 -39.58 39.51
CA ARG A 257 -7.48 -40.20 40.47
C ARG A 257 -8.21 -41.07 41.48
N ALA A 258 -9.35 -40.59 42.01
CA ALA A 258 -10.19 -41.33 42.96
C ALA A 258 -10.83 -42.62 42.35
N ARG A 259 -11.10 -42.64 41.05
CA ARG A 259 -11.59 -43.82 40.35
C ARG A 259 -10.51 -44.89 40.08
N ARG A 260 -9.26 -44.48 40.02
CA ARG A 260 -8.13 -45.40 39.78
C ARG A 260 -7.74 -46.21 41.02
N ASP A 261 -7.94 -45.61 42.21
CA ASP A 261 -7.62 -46.25 43.49
C ASP A 261 -8.71 -47.25 43.94
N ARG A 262 -9.92 -47.24 43.33
CA ARG A 262 -11.01 -48.20 43.65
C ARG A 262 -11.02 -49.47 42.82
N THR A 263 -10.14 -49.56 41.76
CA THR A 263 -10.04 -50.77 40.92
C THR A 263 -8.78 -51.58 41.21
N ALA A 264 -8.05 -51.25 42.30
CA ALA A 264 -6.82 -51.97 42.72
C ALA A 264 -6.94 -52.51 44.16
N ALA A 265 -8.19 -52.81 44.65
CA ALA A 265 -8.43 -53.49 45.90
C ALA A 265 -9.36 -54.71 45.63
#